data_934fa544d4a697de86d003ee2e349313
#
_entry.id   934fa544d4a697de86d003ee2e349313
#
_cell.length_a   1.000
_cell.length_b   1.000
_cell.length_c   1.000
_cell.angle_alpha   90.00
_cell.angle_beta   90.00
_cell.angle_gamma   90.00
#
_symmetry.space_group_name_H-M   'P 1'
#
loop_
_entity.id
_entity.type
_entity.pdbx_description
1 polymer ?
#
loop_
_entity_poly.entity_id
_entity_poly.type
_entity_poly.pdbx_seq_one_letter_code
_entity_poly.pdbx_strand_id
1 'polypeptide(L)'
;MKSKVIKKVAAVSLSALMICSLSACGGSGKKEVEKTEVDVNYADIKVGEDYTDIEADLKFLTHKTDMVDTKFQEYIEEFQKLYPNVNIEYEGITDYANDITTRLTTGDWGDICMVPVTVDKDELSNYFTSFGNQGDLAKVYENDMLNSYAYDKEVYGIPSMANVQGIVYNKAVFAKAGITELPKTPDEFIEALKQIKEKTDAIPLYTNFSAGWTMTAWDAYIDGGATGDANFVNTGLTKGANPFSDRKDGTGPYAVYSTLYNAVKEGLTEEDPTTTDWEGSKGMLNRGEIGCMALGSWAVTQVQAAGDNADDIGYMTFPITVDGKQYAAAGPDYCYGINCNSSEDEQVAAMCYIKWLAEKSGFAQSEGGLSIVIGDEYPEALAALDGVELVVNQPAEPGEENLFQDINNDSELGINVSGAIPTQIVEETTSGTMTLEDMVNEWNEKWTAAQEANGVTAE
;
A
#
# COMPACT_ATOMS: atom_id res chain seq x y z
N MET A 1 72.24 23.18 35.29
CA MET A 1 71.74 22.71 36.62
C MET A 1 70.25 22.84 36.60
N LYS A 2 69.55 21.74 36.22
CA LYS A 2 68.85 20.79 37.10
C LYS A 2 67.64 21.41 37.77
N SER A 3 66.44 21.19 37.20
CA SER A 3 65.50 20.24 37.76
C SER A 3 64.64 20.82 38.88
N LYS A 4 63.38 20.99 38.60
CA LYS A 4 62.22 20.79 39.48
C LYS A 4 61.02 21.66 39.07
N VAL A 5 60.29 21.26 38.09
CA VAL A 5 58.88 21.61 37.99
C VAL A 5 58.15 20.52 37.18
N ILE A 6 58.01 19.36 37.77
CA ILE A 6 57.08 18.32 37.33
C ILE A 6 56.58 17.69 38.62
N LYS A 7 55.43 18.11 39.12
CA LYS A 7 54.58 17.39 40.09
C LYS A 7 53.52 18.36 40.62
N LYS A 8 52.51 18.64 39.86
CA LYS A 8 51.21 19.16 40.39
C LYS A 8 50.17 19.29 39.24
N VAL A 9 50.00 18.27 38.43
CA VAL A 9 48.84 18.09 37.55
C VAL A 9 48.57 16.60 37.42
N ALA A 10 48.13 15.95 38.46
CA ALA A 10 47.68 14.55 38.43
C ALA A 10 46.88 14.23 39.70
N ALA A 11 45.88 15.01 40.01
CA ALA A 11 45.05 14.72 41.18
C ALA A 11 43.61 15.36 41.10
N VAL A 12 43.08 15.60 39.91
CA VAL A 12 41.69 16.11 39.79
C VAL A 12 40.83 15.32 38.77
N SER A 13 41.35 14.26 38.16
CA SER A 13 40.63 13.47 37.16
C SER A 13 40.25 12.04 37.61
N LEU A 14 40.11 11.79 38.91
CA LEU A 14 39.78 10.44 39.41
C LEU A 14 38.62 10.42 40.43
N SER A 15 37.69 11.35 40.37
CA SER A 15 36.53 11.39 41.27
C SER A 15 35.16 11.54 40.58
N ALA A 16 35.08 11.28 39.28
CA ALA A 16 33.83 11.28 38.55
C ALA A 16 33.40 9.90 37.95
N LEU A 17 34.02 8.80 38.43
CA LEU A 17 33.77 7.46 37.90
C LEU A 17 33.39 6.45 38.98
N MET A 18 32.58 6.83 39.96
CA MET A 18 32.01 5.91 40.96
C MET A 18 30.67 6.33 41.51
N ILE A 19 29.68 6.61 40.64
CA ILE A 19 28.27 6.62 41.03
C ILE A 19 27.46 6.12 39.83
N CYS A 20 27.60 4.88 39.44
CA CYS A 20 26.64 4.17 38.59
C CYS A 20 26.87 2.67 38.73
N SER A 21 26.68 2.16 39.93
CA SER A 21 26.54 0.72 40.11
C SER A 21 25.77 0.49 41.42
N LEU A 22 24.43 0.58 41.35
CA LEU A 22 23.48 -0.04 42.28
C LEU A 22 22.04 0.33 41.86
N SER A 23 21.57 -0.25 40.75
CA SER A 23 20.14 -0.44 40.51
C SER A 23 19.99 -1.57 39.48
N ALA A 24 20.40 -2.77 39.85
CA ALA A 24 20.03 -3.98 39.14
C ALA A 24 18.97 -4.67 39.97
N CYS A 25 17.71 -4.46 39.65
CA CYS A 25 16.63 -5.43 39.86
C CYS A 25 15.33 -4.91 39.22
N GLY A 26 14.89 -5.58 38.16
CA GLY A 26 13.47 -5.67 37.79
C GLY A 26 12.95 -4.61 36.81
N GLY A 27 13.02 -4.92 35.54
CA GLY A 27 12.31 -4.21 34.46
C GLY A 27 12.98 -4.57 33.15
N SER A 28 12.27 -5.22 32.25
CA SER A 28 12.68 -5.35 30.87
C SER A 28 12.70 -3.95 30.23
N GLY A 29 13.81 -3.24 30.44
CA GLY A 29 14.04 -1.98 29.78
C GLY A 29 14.35 -2.24 28.30
N LYS A 30 13.47 -1.82 27.40
CA LYS A 30 13.86 -1.51 26.02
C LYS A 30 15.11 -0.61 26.14
N LYS A 31 16.22 -0.96 25.51
CA LYS A 31 17.32 -0.01 25.32
C LYS A 31 16.72 1.13 24.49
N GLU A 32 16.61 2.32 25.03
CA GLU A 32 16.47 3.53 24.22
C GLU A 32 17.70 3.58 23.30
N VAL A 33 17.46 3.33 22.02
CA VAL A 33 18.45 3.56 20.97
C VAL A 33 18.50 5.08 20.80
N GLU A 34 19.68 5.66 20.90
CA GLU A 34 19.89 7.09 20.70
C GLU A 34 19.58 7.39 19.22
N LYS A 35 18.47 8.08 18.94
CA LYS A 35 18.06 8.48 17.59
C LYS A 35 19.00 9.56 17.08
N THR A 36 19.37 9.46 15.80
CA THR A 36 20.14 10.50 15.12
C THR A 36 19.15 11.58 14.64
N GLU A 37 19.22 12.77 15.17
CA GLU A 37 18.43 13.92 14.70
C GLU A 37 19.11 14.51 13.45
N VAL A 38 18.33 14.72 12.38
CA VAL A 38 18.78 15.34 11.13
C VAL A 38 18.06 16.68 10.98
N ASP A 39 18.85 17.77 10.88
CA ASP A 39 18.33 19.13 10.67
C ASP A 39 18.30 19.47 9.16
N VAL A 40 17.53 18.67 8.41
CA VAL A 40 17.32 18.85 6.96
C VAL A 40 15.84 18.86 6.64
N ASN A 41 15.36 19.88 5.97
CA ASN A 41 14.00 19.93 5.45
C ASN A 41 13.96 19.22 4.09
N TYR A 42 13.41 18.02 4.04
CA TYR A 42 13.30 17.23 2.82
C TYR A 42 12.59 17.97 1.68
N ALA A 43 11.54 18.78 1.98
CA ALA A 43 10.80 19.52 0.97
C ALA A 43 11.70 20.52 0.20
N ASP A 44 12.70 21.07 0.88
CA ASP A 44 13.59 22.11 0.32
C ASP A 44 14.79 21.54 -0.44
N ILE A 45 15.08 20.22 -0.32
CA ILE A 45 16.21 19.60 -1.02
C ILE A 45 16.07 19.78 -2.53
N LYS A 46 17.09 20.32 -3.16
CA LYS A 46 17.20 20.41 -4.62
C LYS A 46 18.06 19.27 -5.15
N VAL A 47 17.38 18.27 -5.70
CA VAL A 47 18.03 17.08 -6.25
C VAL A 47 19.08 17.44 -7.30
N GLY A 48 20.34 17.01 -7.10
CA GLY A 48 21.48 17.26 -7.96
C GLY A 48 22.15 18.64 -7.78
N GLU A 49 21.69 19.45 -6.81
CA GLU A 49 22.33 20.70 -6.41
C GLU A 49 22.82 20.67 -4.98
N ASP A 50 21.97 20.20 -4.04
CA ASP A 50 22.30 20.11 -2.62
C ASP A 50 22.92 18.75 -2.31
N TYR A 51 23.84 18.70 -1.36
CA TYR A 51 24.49 17.48 -0.83
C TYR A 51 25.20 16.58 -1.87
N THR A 52 25.63 17.13 -3.01
CA THR A 52 26.22 16.33 -4.12
C THR A 52 27.56 15.66 -3.80
N ASP A 53 28.24 16.08 -2.75
CA ASP A 53 29.51 15.53 -2.23
C ASP A 53 29.32 14.62 -1.01
N ILE A 54 28.07 14.36 -0.59
CA ILE A 54 27.81 13.43 0.53
C ILE A 54 28.33 12.03 0.21
N GLU A 55 28.89 11.36 1.22
CA GLU A 55 29.41 10.00 1.13
C GLU A 55 28.55 9.08 2.01
N ALA A 56 27.94 8.06 1.41
CA ALA A 56 27.11 7.10 2.14
C ALA A 56 27.05 5.75 1.44
N ASP A 57 26.91 4.68 2.25
CA ASP A 57 26.60 3.32 1.79
C ASP A 57 25.21 2.96 2.31
N LEU A 58 24.20 2.95 1.41
CA LEU A 58 22.80 2.72 1.77
C LEU A 58 22.37 1.29 1.48
N LYS A 59 21.66 0.68 2.42
CA LYS A 59 20.98 -0.59 2.24
C LYS A 59 19.47 -0.35 2.14
N PHE A 60 18.86 -0.78 1.02
CA PHE A 60 17.43 -0.60 0.72
C PHE A 60 16.70 -1.94 0.65
N LEU A 61 15.74 -2.18 1.53
CA LEU A 61 14.91 -3.37 1.54
C LEU A 61 13.64 -3.17 0.69
N THR A 62 13.38 -4.08 -0.23
CA THR A 62 12.24 -4.00 -1.15
C THR A 62 11.56 -5.34 -1.37
N HIS A 63 10.25 -5.32 -1.65
CA HIS A 63 9.50 -6.49 -2.11
C HIS A 63 9.60 -6.71 -3.63
N LYS A 64 10.08 -5.71 -4.39
CA LYS A 64 10.22 -5.79 -5.85
C LYS A 64 11.48 -6.57 -6.23
N THR A 65 11.46 -7.88 -5.95
CA THR A 65 12.61 -8.77 -6.12
C THR A 65 13.07 -8.90 -7.57
N ASP A 66 12.17 -8.77 -8.52
CA ASP A 66 12.41 -8.82 -9.97
C ASP A 66 13.15 -7.57 -10.50
N MET A 67 13.09 -6.45 -9.77
CA MET A 67 13.74 -5.21 -10.16
C MET A 67 15.15 -5.05 -9.61
N VAL A 68 15.55 -5.85 -8.60
CA VAL A 68 16.82 -5.67 -7.87
C VAL A 68 18.04 -5.73 -8.79
N ASP A 69 18.10 -6.72 -9.67
CA ASP A 69 19.20 -6.93 -10.60
C ASP A 69 18.97 -6.29 -11.98
N THR A 70 17.92 -5.52 -12.14
CA THR A 70 17.49 -4.92 -13.41
C THR A 70 17.27 -3.41 -13.27
N LYS A 71 16.04 -2.98 -13.18
CA LYS A 71 15.63 -1.57 -13.19
C LYS A 71 16.23 -0.73 -12.05
N PHE A 72 16.36 -1.31 -10.85
CA PHE A 72 16.99 -0.60 -9.74
C PHE A 72 18.49 -0.35 -9.97
N GLN A 73 19.19 -1.21 -10.71
CA GLN A 73 20.60 -0.95 -11.08
C GLN A 73 20.68 0.25 -12.04
N GLU A 74 19.77 0.36 -13.01
CA GLU A 74 19.69 1.52 -13.88
C GLU A 74 19.44 2.82 -13.08
N TYR A 75 18.52 2.77 -12.12
CA TYR A 75 18.24 3.91 -11.25
C TYR A 75 19.44 4.31 -10.38
N ILE A 76 20.19 3.35 -9.85
CA ILE A 76 21.45 3.64 -9.11
C ILE A 76 22.44 4.35 -10.02
N GLU A 77 22.66 3.84 -11.24
CA GLU A 77 23.58 4.47 -12.21
C GLU A 77 23.16 5.91 -12.59
N GLU A 78 21.85 6.15 -12.74
CA GLU A 78 21.34 7.50 -13.05
C GLU A 78 21.48 8.44 -11.83
N PHE A 79 21.17 7.97 -10.62
CA PHE A 79 21.32 8.75 -9.41
C PHE A 79 22.79 9.09 -9.12
N GLN A 80 23.71 8.15 -9.33
CA GLN A 80 25.14 8.35 -9.11
C GLN A 80 25.79 9.38 -10.07
N LYS A 81 25.13 9.75 -11.18
CA LYS A 81 25.56 10.89 -12.00
C LYS A 81 25.42 12.22 -11.26
N LEU A 82 24.53 12.29 -10.28
CA LEU A 82 24.27 13.47 -9.43
C LEU A 82 24.96 13.35 -8.07
N TYR A 83 25.03 12.15 -7.52
CA TYR A 83 25.56 11.83 -6.19
C TYR A 83 26.61 10.71 -6.29
N PRO A 84 27.83 11.00 -6.80
CA PRO A 84 28.80 9.97 -7.19
C PRO A 84 29.40 9.17 -6.02
N ASN A 85 29.27 9.64 -4.79
CA ASN A 85 29.83 9.01 -3.61
C ASN A 85 28.78 8.25 -2.78
N VAL A 86 27.55 8.13 -3.27
CA VAL A 86 26.49 7.36 -2.62
C VAL A 86 26.38 6.00 -3.28
N ASN A 87 26.65 4.93 -2.52
CA ASN A 87 26.43 3.55 -2.94
C ASN A 87 25.09 3.07 -2.41
N ILE A 88 24.35 2.29 -3.21
CA ILE A 88 23.05 1.77 -2.82
C ILE A 88 23.01 0.27 -3.10
N GLU A 89 22.71 -0.53 -2.08
CA GLU A 89 22.50 -1.97 -2.19
C GLU A 89 21.03 -2.30 -1.94
N TYR A 90 20.35 -2.85 -2.94
CA TYR A 90 18.99 -3.36 -2.78
C TYR A 90 18.99 -4.81 -2.30
N GLU A 91 18.20 -5.09 -1.27
CA GLU A 91 17.88 -6.45 -0.85
C GLU A 91 16.40 -6.73 -1.14
N GLY A 92 16.14 -7.69 -2.05
CA GLY A 92 14.80 -8.15 -2.39
C GLY A 92 14.30 -9.19 -1.38
N ILE A 93 13.09 -9.00 -0.85
CA ILE A 93 12.48 -9.88 0.16
C ILE A 93 11.13 -10.38 -0.39
N THR A 94 10.98 -11.70 -0.54
CA THR A 94 9.77 -12.31 -1.12
C THR A 94 8.58 -12.27 -0.16
N ASP A 95 8.77 -12.59 1.12
CA ASP A 95 7.75 -12.48 2.17
C ASP A 95 7.95 -11.19 2.96
N TYR A 96 7.79 -10.07 2.26
CA TYR A 96 8.19 -8.76 2.77
C TYR A 96 7.48 -8.37 4.07
N ALA A 97 6.17 -8.51 4.14
CA ALA A 97 5.39 -8.04 5.28
C ALA A 97 5.79 -8.71 6.60
N ASN A 98 6.01 -10.03 6.57
CA ASN A 98 6.41 -10.80 7.76
C ASN A 98 7.89 -10.55 8.12
N ASP A 99 8.76 -10.51 7.12
CA ASP A 99 10.21 -10.36 7.34
C ASP A 99 10.54 -8.95 7.86
N ILE A 100 10.01 -7.90 7.22
CA ILE A 100 10.29 -6.52 7.63
C ILE A 100 9.79 -6.22 9.05
N THR A 101 8.60 -6.71 9.44
CA THR A 101 8.07 -6.54 10.80
C THR A 101 9.01 -7.15 11.83
N THR A 102 9.58 -8.32 11.53
CA THR A 102 10.57 -8.96 12.39
C THR A 102 11.87 -8.15 12.48
N ARG A 103 12.38 -7.65 11.34
CA ARG A 103 13.62 -6.86 11.29
C ARG A 103 13.50 -5.53 12.00
N LEU A 104 12.35 -4.85 11.90
CA LEU A 104 12.09 -3.60 12.63
C LEU A 104 12.25 -3.80 14.14
N THR A 105 11.74 -4.91 14.69
CA THR A 105 11.87 -5.20 16.13
C THR A 105 13.30 -5.50 16.57
N THR A 106 14.14 -6.01 15.68
CA THR A 106 15.56 -6.29 15.97
C THR A 106 16.48 -5.12 15.70
N GLY A 107 16.03 -4.11 14.94
CA GLY A 107 16.83 -2.95 14.53
C GLY A 107 17.84 -3.19 13.42
N ASP A 108 17.89 -4.40 12.84
CA ASP A 108 18.81 -4.79 11.77
C ASP A 108 18.07 -4.88 10.43
N TRP A 109 17.78 -3.72 9.84
CA TRP A 109 17.01 -3.63 8.59
C TRP A 109 17.57 -2.69 7.51
N GLY A 110 18.76 -2.12 7.73
CA GLY A 110 19.39 -1.19 6.79
C GLY A 110 18.90 0.25 6.95
N ASP A 111 18.96 1.04 5.89
CA ASP A 111 18.76 2.49 5.91
C ASP A 111 17.41 2.92 5.35
N ILE A 112 16.93 2.22 4.32
CA ILE A 112 15.65 2.49 3.68
C ILE A 112 14.84 1.20 3.61
N CYS A 113 13.56 1.30 3.92
CA CYS A 113 12.63 0.21 3.67
C CYS A 113 11.26 0.75 3.21
N MET A 114 10.42 -0.15 2.73
CA MET A 114 9.01 0.14 2.53
C MET A 114 8.29 -0.06 3.87
N VAL A 115 7.71 1.01 4.40
CA VAL A 115 7.07 1.02 5.73
C VAL A 115 5.93 0.00 5.74
N PRO A 116 5.94 -1.01 6.64
CA PRO A 116 4.87 -1.98 6.71
C PRO A 116 3.61 -1.40 7.36
N VAL A 117 2.45 -1.87 6.91
CA VAL A 117 1.14 -1.46 7.43
C VAL A 117 0.88 -1.88 8.88
N THR A 118 1.74 -2.74 9.43
CA THR A 118 1.66 -3.27 10.80
C THR A 118 2.27 -2.33 11.85
N VAL A 119 2.88 -1.21 11.44
CA VAL A 119 3.41 -0.21 12.37
C VAL A 119 2.32 0.79 12.69
N ASP A 120 1.96 0.89 13.96
CA ASP A 120 0.99 1.88 14.43
C ASP A 120 1.50 3.31 14.21
N LYS A 121 0.60 4.23 13.89
CA LYS A 121 0.98 5.60 13.50
C LYS A 121 1.75 6.35 14.60
N ASP A 122 1.37 6.16 15.85
CA ASP A 122 2.04 6.75 17.01
C ASP A 122 3.40 6.11 17.33
N GLU A 123 3.69 4.94 16.74
CA GLU A 123 5.00 4.27 16.84
C GLU A 123 5.95 4.60 15.68
N LEU A 124 5.49 5.25 14.59
CA LEU A 124 6.31 5.54 13.40
C LEU A 124 7.64 6.20 13.76
N SER A 125 7.63 7.19 14.63
CA SER A 125 8.85 7.88 15.07
C SER A 125 9.84 7.00 15.85
N ASN A 126 9.43 5.81 16.28
CA ASN A 126 10.35 4.87 16.94
C ASN A 126 11.29 4.18 15.96
N TYR A 127 10.91 4.11 14.70
CA TYR A 127 11.62 3.39 13.65
C TYR A 127 12.14 4.32 12.55
N PHE A 128 11.38 5.38 12.23
CA PHE A 128 11.61 6.17 11.02
C PHE A 128 11.94 7.63 11.34
N THR A 129 12.82 8.20 10.52
CA THR A 129 13.13 9.63 10.51
C THR A 129 11.97 10.40 9.87
N SER A 130 11.61 11.55 10.44
CA SER A 130 10.64 12.45 9.82
C SER A 130 11.20 13.06 8.54
N PHE A 131 10.38 13.09 7.50
CA PHE A 131 10.64 13.86 6.27
C PHE A 131 10.24 15.35 6.43
N GLY A 132 9.66 15.71 7.56
CA GLY A 132 9.21 17.05 7.87
C GLY A 132 7.70 17.20 7.94
N ASN A 133 7.27 18.46 8.07
CA ASN A 133 5.87 18.79 8.28
C ASN A 133 5.03 18.53 7.01
N GLN A 134 3.89 17.84 7.18
CA GLN A 134 2.99 17.49 6.08
C GLN A 134 2.55 18.70 5.25
N GLY A 135 2.29 19.87 5.89
CA GLY A 135 1.89 21.08 5.19
C GLY A 135 3.01 21.70 4.32
N ASP A 136 4.27 21.42 4.61
CA ASP A 136 5.39 21.81 3.75
C ASP A 136 5.54 20.82 2.58
N LEU A 137 5.42 19.53 2.84
CA LEU A 137 5.44 18.47 1.81
C LEU A 137 4.26 18.58 0.83
N ALA A 138 3.09 18.99 1.31
CA ALA A 138 1.90 19.23 0.49
C ALA A 138 2.04 20.39 -0.53
N LYS A 139 3.15 21.10 -0.55
CA LYS A 139 3.48 22.08 -1.61
C LYS A 139 4.09 21.41 -2.84
N VAL A 140 4.57 20.18 -2.69
CA VAL A 140 5.25 19.40 -3.73
C VAL A 140 4.47 18.16 -4.10
N TYR A 141 3.88 17.51 -3.11
CA TYR A 141 3.19 16.22 -3.25
C TYR A 141 1.69 16.37 -2.97
N GLU A 142 0.89 15.52 -3.57
CA GLU A 142 -0.56 15.42 -3.31
C GLU A 142 -0.79 15.10 -1.82
N ASN A 143 -1.40 16.04 -1.09
CA ASN A 143 -1.51 15.99 0.37
C ASN A 143 -2.13 14.68 0.89
N ASP A 144 -3.18 14.20 0.22
CA ASP A 144 -3.93 13.03 0.68
C ASP A 144 -3.10 11.74 0.55
N MET A 145 -2.11 11.71 -0.36
CA MET A 145 -1.18 10.59 -0.51
C MET A 145 -0.18 10.48 0.66
N LEU A 146 0.03 11.56 1.42
CA LEU A 146 0.94 11.57 2.58
C LEU A 146 0.28 11.05 3.87
N ASN A 147 -1.05 10.89 3.88
CA ASN A 147 -1.82 10.59 5.10
C ASN A 147 -1.50 9.23 5.73
N SER A 148 -1.07 8.24 4.93
CA SER A 148 -0.87 6.86 5.40
C SER A 148 0.17 6.75 6.51
N TYR A 149 1.26 7.50 6.38
CA TYR A 149 2.37 7.50 7.34
C TYR A 149 2.68 8.91 7.87
N ALA A 150 1.61 9.67 8.12
CA ALA A 150 1.67 10.93 8.84
C ALA A 150 1.10 10.75 10.26
N TYR A 151 1.81 11.30 11.24
CA TYR A 151 1.39 11.35 12.63
C TYR A 151 1.81 12.67 13.27
N ASP A 152 0.92 13.33 14.01
CA ASP A 152 1.12 14.65 14.63
C ASP A 152 1.70 15.70 13.64
N LYS A 153 1.23 15.66 12.38
CA LYS A 153 1.64 16.53 11.26
C LYS A 153 3.04 16.29 10.72
N GLU A 154 3.76 15.30 11.20
CA GLU A 154 5.04 14.86 10.67
C GLU A 154 4.83 13.64 9.75
N VAL A 155 5.57 13.59 8.64
CA VAL A 155 5.49 12.50 7.67
C VAL A 155 6.70 11.59 7.82
N TYR A 156 6.47 10.29 7.98
CA TYR A 156 7.50 9.26 8.18
C TYR A 156 7.66 8.31 7.01
N GLY A 157 6.88 8.49 5.95
CA GLY A 157 6.95 7.68 4.74
C GLY A 157 6.55 8.47 3.51
N ILE A 158 7.42 8.49 2.50
CA ILE A 158 7.13 9.10 1.19
C ILE A 158 6.65 8.02 0.22
N PRO A 159 5.45 8.14 -0.37
CA PRO A 159 4.96 7.15 -1.33
C PRO A 159 5.88 7.01 -2.55
N SER A 160 6.07 5.77 -2.99
CA SER A 160 6.75 5.49 -4.24
C SER A 160 5.96 5.96 -5.46
N MET A 161 4.65 5.80 -5.39
CA MET A 161 3.63 6.19 -6.35
C MET A 161 2.26 6.07 -5.69
N ALA A 162 1.20 6.43 -6.40
CA ALA A 162 -0.16 6.09 -6.02
C ALA A 162 -0.75 5.06 -6.97
N ASN A 163 -1.63 4.21 -6.43
CA ASN A 163 -2.42 3.25 -7.17
C ASN A 163 -3.89 3.66 -7.20
N VAL A 164 -4.57 3.23 -8.25
CA VAL A 164 -6.03 3.30 -8.35
C VAL A 164 -6.57 1.88 -8.33
N GLN A 165 -7.64 1.66 -7.60
CA GLN A 165 -8.31 0.36 -7.53
C GLN A 165 -9.35 0.21 -8.64
N GLY A 166 -9.33 -0.93 -9.34
CA GLY A 166 -10.23 -1.16 -10.46
C GLY A 166 -10.11 -2.57 -11.03
N ILE A 167 -10.32 -2.70 -12.31
CA ILE A 167 -10.33 -3.99 -13.00
C ILE A 167 -9.46 -3.90 -14.25
N VAL A 168 -8.45 -4.78 -14.32
CA VAL A 168 -7.66 -5.01 -15.53
C VAL A 168 -8.44 -5.94 -16.44
N TYR A 169 -8.62 -5.60 -17.71
CA TYR A 169 -9.40 -6.42 -18.64
C TYR A 169 -8.76 -6.50 -20.03
N ASN A 170 -9.15 -7.53 -20.80
CA ASN A 170 -8.75 -7.68 -22.19
C ASN A 170 -9.82 -7.09 -23.11
N LYS A 171 -9.50 -6.00 -23.82
CA LYS A 171 -10.38 -5.27 -24.76
C LYS A 171 -10.88 -6.16 -25.89
N ALA A 172 -10.01 -7.04 -26.43
CA ALA A 172 -10.39 -7.92 -27.52
C ALA A 172 -11.40 -8.99 -27.07
N VAL A 173 -11.29 -9.51 -25.85
CA VAL A 173 -12.28 -10.43 -25.26
C VAL A 173 -13.62 -9.73 -25.07
N PHE A 174 -13.63 -8.53 -24.51
CA PHE A 174 -14.85 -7.72 -24.32
C PHE A 174 -15.51 -7.42 -25.69
N ALA A 175 -14.73 -6.98 -26.67
CA ALA A 175 -15.25 -6.74 -28.02
C ALA A 175 -15.82 -8.01 -28.68
N LYS A 176 -15.14 -9.16 -28.55
CA LYS A 176 -15.62 -10.46 -29.05
C LYS A 176 -16.92 -10.89 -28.37
N ALA A 177 -17.07 -10.58 -27.09
CA ALA A 177 -18.31 -10.79 -26.33
C ALA A 177 -19.44 -9.84 -26.74
N GLY A 178 -19.14 -8.78 -27.48
CA GLY A 178 -20.09 -7.74 -27.89
C GLY A 178 -20.31 -6.66 -26.86
N ILE A 179 -19.39 -6.53 -25.89
CA ILE A 179 -19.40 -5.48 -24.88
C ILE A 179 -18.72 -4.25 -25.49
N THR A 180 -19.52 -3.21 -25.81
CA THR A 180 -19.07 -1.98 -26.46
C THR A 180 -18.92 -0.82 -25.49
N GLU A 181 -19.60 -0.90 -24.34
CA GLU A 181 -19.50 0.06 -23.24
C GLU A 181 -19.10 -0.70 -21.99
N LEU A 182 -18.22 -0.12 -21.20
CA LEU A 182 -17.77 -0.71 -19.93
C LEU A 182 -18.90 -0.69 -18.90
N PRO A 183 -19.08 -1.75 -18.11
CA PRO A 183 -20.12 -1.82 -17.08
C PRO A 183 -19.88 -0.75 -16.00
N LYS A 184 -20.97 -0.17 -15.51
CA LYS A 184 -20.96 0.90 -14.49
C LYS A 184 -21.66 0.52 -13.19
N THR A 185 -22.30 -0.65 -13.18
CA THR A 185 -23.01 -1.19 -12.02
C THR A 185 -22.65 -2.66 -11.81
N PRO A 186 -22.82 -3.21 -10.58
CA PRO A 186 -22.61 -4.62 -10.33
C PRO A 186 -23.42 -5.53 -11.27
N ASP A 187 -24.68 -5.20 -11.52
CA ASP A 187 -25.55 -5.99 -12.40
C ASP A 187 -25.05 -5.98 -13.88
N GLU A 188 -24.65 -4.82 -14.38
CA GLU A 188 -24.07 -4.70 -15.71
C GLU A 188 -22.75 -5.51 -15.83
N PHE A 189 -21.95 -5.55 -14.77
CA PHE A 189 -20.71 -6.31 -14.75
C PHE A 189 -20.98 -7.83 -14.79
N ILE A 190 -21.88 -8.33 -13.96
CA ILE A 190 -22.29 -9.75 -13.99
C ILE A 190 -22.85 -10.11 -15.38
N GLU A 191 -23.64 -9.24 -16.00
CA GLU A 191 -24.13 -9.47 -17.36
C GLU A 191 -23.01 -9.48 -18.40
N ALA A 192 -22.00 -8.60 -18.26
CA ALA A 192 -20.82 -8.61 -19.11
C ALA A 192 -20.02 -9.93 -18.98
N LEU A 193 -19.83 -10.42 -17.75
CA LEU A 193 -19.17 -11.71 -17.49
C LEU A 193 -19.95 -12.87 -18.12
N LYS A 194 -21.29 -12.87 -18.06
CA LYS A 194 -22.14 -13.87 -18.75
C LYS A 194 -21.94 -13.84 -20.26
N GLN A 195 -21.87 -12.65 -20.84
CA GLN A 195 -21.64 -12.50 -22.28
C GLN A 195 -20.25 -13.03 -22.69
N ILE A 196 -19.22 -12.81 -21.87
CA ILE A 196 -17.89 -13.38 -22.12
C ILE A 196 -17.97 -14.91 -22.09
N LYS A 197 -18.59 -15.49 -21.06
CA LYS A 197 -18.78 -16.94 -20.94
C LYS A 197 -19.53 -17.57 -22.12
N GLU A 198 -20.56 -16.90 -22.60
CA GLU A 198 -21.40 -17.40 -23.68
C GLU A 198 -20.77 -17.30 -25.09
N LYS A 199 -19.97 -16.25 -25.34
CA LYS A 199 -19.52 -15.87 -26.67
C LYS A 199 -18.04 -16.09 -26.92
N THR A 200 -17.29 -16.43 -25.87
CA THR A 200 -15.83 -16.65 -25.96
C THR A 200 -15.43 -17.92 -25.21
N ASP A 201 -14.18 -18.33 -25.39
CA ASP A 201 -13.58 -19.43 -24.63
C ASP A 201 -12.81 -18.92 -23.39
N ALA A 202 -12.83 -17.62 -23.14
CA ALA A 202 -12.10 -17.01 -22.03
C ALA A 202 -12.80 -17.27 -20.69
N ILE A 203 -12.02 -17.40 -19.61
CA ILE A 203 -12.52 -17.34 -18.23
C ILE A 203 -12.97 -15.90 -18.01
N PRO A 204 -14.26 -15.63 -17.68
CA PRO A 204 -14.75 -14.26 -17.60
C PRO A 204 -14.04 -13.40 -16.56
N LEU A 205 -13.96 -13.88 -15.32
CA LEU A 205 -13.26 -13.26 -14.21
C LEU A 205 -12.30 -14.28 -13.60
N TYR A 206 -11.04 -13.91 -13.43
CA TYR A 206 -10.04 -14.77 -12.81
C TYR A 206 -9.68 -14.20 -11.42
N THR A 207 -9.90 -15.00 -10.38
CA THR A 207 -9.79 -14.52 -9.01
C THR A 207 -8.36 -14.46 -8.49
N ASN A 208 -7.46 -15.27 -9.06
CA ASN A 208 -6.10 -15.48 -8.54
C ASN A 208 -6.09 -16.01 -7.08
N PHE A 209 -7.13 -16.73 -6.67
CA PHE A 209 -7.39 -17.14 -5.29
C PHE A 209 -6.19 -17.79 -4.60
N SER A 210 -5.48 -18.71 -5.30
CA SER A 210 -4.37 -19.47 -4.71
C SER A 210 -3.18 -18.58 -4.28
N ALA A 211 -3.07 -17.39 -4.83
CA ALA A 211 -2.03 -16.44 -4.44
C ALA A 211 -2.30 -15.79 -3.06
N GLY A 212 -3.52 -15.88 -2.54
CA GLY A 212 -3.93 -15.35 -1.23
C GLY A 212 -4.02 -13.83 -1.18
N TRP A 213 -2.90 -13.13 -1.34
CA TRP A 213 -2.86 -11.67 -1.30
C TRP A 213 -3.79 -10.98 -2.31
N THR A 214 -4.12 -11.62 -3.42
CA THR A 214 -5.05 -11.09 -4.43
C THR A 214 -6.47 -10.94 -3.90
N MET A 215 -6.81 -11.68 -2.85
CA MET A 215 -8.11 -11.53 -2.21
C MET A 215 -8.26 -10.18 -1.51
N THR A 216 -7.18 -9.61 -0.98
CA THR A 216 -7.21 -8.26 -0.38
C THR A 216 -7.57 -7.17 -1.39
N ALA A 217 -7.35 -7.40 -2.69
CA ALA A 217 -7.74 -6.45 -3.74
C ALA A 217 -9.26 -6.16 -3.74
N TRP A 218 -10.08 -7.12 -3.32
CA TRP A 218 -11.53 -6.91 -3.21
C TRP A 218 -11.89 -6.01 -2.03
N ASP A 219 -11.14 -6.06 -0.95
CA ASP A 219 -11.34 -5.18 0.22
C ASP A 219 -11.03 -3.71 -0.11
N ALA A 220 -10.14 -3.47 -1.07
CA ALA A 220 -9.75 -2.13 -1.47
C ALA A 220 -10.84 -1.34 -2.22
N TYR A 221 -11.98 -1.96 -2.55
CA TYR A 221 -13.10 -1.26 -3.22
C TYR A 221 -14.21 -0.84 -2.25
N ILE A 222 -14.23 -1.35 -1.00
CA ILE A 222 -15.38 -1.17 -0.10
C ILE A 222 -15.47 0.21 0.55
N ASP A 223 -14.49 1.05 0.35
CA ASP A 223 -14.33 2.40 0.92
C ASP A 223 -14.97 3.50 0.07
N GLY A 224 -14.27 4.61 -0.11
CA GLY A 224 -14.69 5.72 -0.96
C GLY A 224 -14.97 5.35 -2.41
N GLY A 225 -14.32 4.30 -2.92
CA GLY A 225 -14.58 3.78 -4.27
C GLY A 225 -16.00 3.26 -4.46
N ALA A 226 -16.59 2.63 -3.43
CA ALA A 226 -17.96 2.11 -3.47
C ALA A 226 -19.01 3.05 -2.85
N THR A 227 -18.59 4.14 -2.21
CA THR A 227 -19.50 5.02 -1.45
C THR A 227 -19.48 6.47 -1.91
N GLY A 228 -18.44 6.91 -2.62
CA GLY A 228 -18.18 8.31 -2.96
C GLY A 228 -17.78 9.17 -1.75
N ASP A 229 -17.54 8.55 -0.59
CA ASP A 229 -17.23 9.23 0.67
C ASP A 229 -15.79 8.90 1.11
N ALA A 230 -14.90 9.88 1.02
CA ALA A 230 -13.52 9.75 1.42
C ALA A 230 -13.34 9.47 2.93
N ASN A 231 -14.35 9.75 3.74
CA ASN A 231 -14.31 9.50 5.18
C ASN A 231 -15.03 8.21 5.61
N PHE A 232 -15.50 7.42 4.64
CA PHE A 232 -16.32 6.23 4.92
C PHE A 232 -15.64 5.23 5.87
N VAL A 233 -14.34 5.02 5.72
CA VAL A 233 -13.59 4.10 6.61
C VAL A 233 -13.72 4.53 8.08
N ASN A 234 -13.54 5.82 8.36
CA ASN A 234 -13.58 6.36 9.73
C ASN A 234 -15.00 6.49 10.30
N THR A 235 -16.01 6.60 9.44
CA THR A 235 -17.41 6.84 9.82
C THR A 235 -18.27 5.60 9.58
N GLY A 236 -18.64 5.35 8.34
CA GLY A 236 -19.61 4.32 7.97
C GLY A 236 -19.11 2.89 8.25
N LEU A 237 -17.82 2.62 8.07
CA LEU A 237 -17.25 1.31 8.35
C LEU A 237 -16.93 1.17 9.85
N THR A 238 -16.14 2.08 10.41
CA THR A 238 -15.65 2.01 11.80
C THR A 238 -16.74 2.25 12.84
N LYS A 239 -17.70 3.17 12.57
CA LYS A 239 -18.72 3.61 13.54
C LYS A 239 -20.16 3.27 13.11
N GLY A 240 -20.37 2.89 11.87
CA GLY A 240 -21.70 2.55 11.36
C GLY A 240 -22.22 1.21 11.88
N ALA A 241 -23.55 1.12 12.06
CA ALA A 241 -24.23 -0.13 12.41
C ALA A 241 -24.35 -1.05 11.19
N ASN A 242 -23.93 -2.31 11.33
CA ASN A 242 -24.02 -3.32 10.28
C ASN A 242 -23.44 -2.88 8.92
N PRO A 243 -22.17 -2.46 8.85
CA PRO A 243 -21.62 -1.80 7.66
C PRO A 243 -21.59 -2.69 6.42
N PHE A 244 -21.65 -4.01 6.58
CA PHE A 244 -21.65 -4.98 5.48
C PHE A 244 -23.04 -5.30 4.94
N SER A 245 -24.12 -4.73 5.52
CA SER A 245 -25.49 -4.96 5.08
C SER A 245 -25.79 -4.29 3.75
N ASP A 246 -26.72 -4.90 3.00
CA ASP A 246 -27.20 -4.38 1.72
C ASP A 246 -27.94 -3.05 1.88
N ARG A 247 -27.39 -1.98 1.31
CA ARG A 247 -27.95 -0.63 1.29
C ARG A 247 -29.14 -0.49 0.33
N LYS A 248 -29.36 -1.46 -0.54
CA LYS A 248 -30.41 -1.48 -1.58
C LYS A 248 -30.27 -0.43 -2.68
N ASP A 249 -29.14 0.24 -2.75
CA ASP A 249 -28.81 1.26 -3.76
C ASP A 249 -27.65 0.85 -4.69
N GLY A 250 -27.10 -0.35 -4.50
CA GLY A 250 -25.98 -0.86 -5.29
C GLY A 250 -24.61 -0.28 -4.90
N THR A 251 -24.51 0.29 -3.69
CA THR A 251 -23.27 0.91 -3.20
C THR A 251 -22.75 0.25 -1.91
N GLY A 252 -21.54 0.64 -1.51
CA GLY A 252 -20.92 0.22 -0.27
C GLY A 252 -20.35 -1.20 -0.28
N PRO A 253 -19.90 -1.72 0.89
CA PRO A 253 -19.24 -3.01 1.00
C PRO A 253 -20.05 -4.19 0.44
N TYR A 254 -21.35 -4.20 0.70
CA TYR A 254 -22.24 -5.26 0.19
C TYR A 254 -22.20 -5.37 -1.33
N ALA A 255 -22.23 -4.23 -2.03
CA ALA A 255 -22.22 -4.21 -3.50
C ALA A 255 -20.94 -4.85 -4.07
N VAL A 256 -19.79 -4.60 -3.44
CA VAL A 256 -18.51 -5.19 -3.81
C VAL A 256 -18.52 -6.70 -3.60
N TYR A 257 -18.82 -7.14 -2.37
CA TYR A 257 -18.77 -8.55 -1.98
C TYR A 257 -19.85 -9.39 -2.67
N SER A 258 -21.04 -8.83 -2.89
CA SER A 258 -22.10 -9.51 -3.64
C SER A 258 -21.72 -9.70 -5.12
N THR A 259 -20.92 -8.82 -5.70
CA THR A 259 -20.40 -8.98 -7.05
C THR A 259 -19.49 -10.21 -7.17
N LEU A 260 -18.54 -10.38 -6.24
CA LEU A 260 -17.70 -11.58 -6.17
C LEU A 260 -18.54 -12.84 -5.95
N TYR A 261 -19.44 -12.79 -4.94
CA TYR A 261 -20.33 -13.91 -4.64
C TYR A 261 -21.14 -14.35 -5.87
N ASN A 262 -21.77 -13.41 -6.58
CA ASN A 262 -22.56 -13.71 -7.77
C ASN A 262 -21.71 -14.26 -8.91
N ALA A 263 -20.49 -13.71 -9.12
CA ALA A 263 -19.58 -14.23 -10.13
C ALA A 263 -19.20 -15.70 -9.87
N VAL A 264 -18.85 -16.05 -8.63
CA VAL A 264 -18.54 -17.42 -8.23
C VAL A 264 -19.76 -18.32 -8.35
N LYS A 265 -20.91 -17.90 -7.79
CA LYS A 265 -22.15 -18.64 -7.75
C LYS A 265 -22.69 -19.01 -9.13
N GLU A 266 -22.54 -18.09 -10.11
CA GLU A 266 -22.99 -18.30 -11.47
C GLU A 266 -21.92 -18.98 -12.35
N GLY A 267 -20.78 -19.36 -11.75
CA GLY A 267 -19.66 -20.02 -12.43
C GLY A 267 -19.02 -19.13 -13.49
N LEU A 268 -18.90 -17.86 -13.23
CA LEU A 268 -18.29 -16.84 -14.10
C LEU A 268 -16.80 -16.65 -13.80
N THR A 269 -16.25 -17.46 -12.91
CA THR A 269 -14.84 -17.51 -12.55
C THR A 269 -14.18 -18.80 -13.08
N GLU A 270 -12.90 -19.00 -12.79
CA GLU A 270 -12.22 -20.28 -13.00
C GLU A 270 -12.93 -21.43 -12.30
N GLU A 271 -12.79 -22.65 -12.84
CA GLU A 271 -13.50 -23.84 -12.35
C GLU A 271 -12.98 -24.30 -10.97
N ASP A 272 -11.66 -24.22 -10.76
CA ASP A 272 -11.01 -24.57 -9.50
C ASP A 272 -10.12 -23.41 -9.02
N PRO A 273 -10.57 -22.60 -8.06
CA PRO A 273 -9.82 -21.45 -7.59
C PRO A 273 -8.49 -21.81 -6.92
N THR A 274 -8.34 -23.05 -6.38
CA THR A 274 -7.11 -23.49 -5.73
C THR A 274 -5.96 -23.77 -6.70
N THR A 275 -6.25 -23.84 -7.99
CA THR A 275 -5.26 -24.08 -9.06
C THR A 275 -4.82 -22.81 -9.78
N THR A 276 -5.28 -21.65 -9.33
CA THR A 276 -4.90 -20.36 -9.94
C THR A 276 -3.42 -20.08 -9.78
N ASP A 277 -2.83 -19.42 -10.79
CA ASP A 277 -1.42 -19.04 -10.83
C ASP A 277 -1.31 -17.57 -11.22
N TRP A 278 -0.88 -16.73 -10.26
CA TRP A 278 -0.73 -15.29 -10.47
C TRP A 278 0.26 -14.96 -11.60
N GLU A 279 1.43 -15.59 -11.61
CA GLU A 279 2.44 -15.31 -12.63
C GLU A 279 1.97 -15.71 -14.02
N GLY A 280 1.36 -16.90 -14.12
CA GLY A 280 0.78 -17.39 -15.38
C GLY A 280 -0.42 -16.57 -15.85
N SER A 281 -1.24 -16.05 -14.93
CA SER A 281 -2.47 -15.32 -15.25
C SER A 281 -2.22 -14.03 -16.03
N LYS A 282 -1.09 -13.36 -15.82
CA LYS A 282 -0.69 -12.17 -16.59
C LYS A 282 -0.61 -12.48 -18.10
N GLY A 283 0.08 -13.56 -18.45
CA GLY A 283 0.15 -14.04 -19.83
C GLY A 283 -1.19 -14.53 -20.38
N MET A 284 -2.00 -15.18 -19.54
CA MET A 284 -3.34 -15.63 -19.94
C MET A 284 -4.26 -14.44 -20.26
N LEU A 285 -4.28 -13.41 -19.43
CA LEU A 285 -5.05 -12.19 -19.70
C LEU A 285 -4.52 -11.47 -20.95
N ASN A 286 -3.19 -11.37 -21.10
CA ASN A 286 -2.60 -10.77 -22.31
C ASN A 286 -3.04 -11.49 -23.59
N ARG A 287 -3.09 -12.82 -23.60
CA ARG A 287 -3.53 -13.64 -24.77
C ARG A 287 -5.04 -13.75 -24.92
N GLY A 288 -5.84 -13.19 -24.01
CA GLY A 288 -7.29 -13.26 -24.06
C GLY A 288 -7.88 -14.61 -23.62
N GLU A 289 -7.16 -15.38 -22.83
CA GLU A 289 -7.65 -16.60 -22.17
C GLU A 289 -8.45 -16.27 -20.90
N ILE A 290 -8.27 -15.06 -20.37
CA ILE A 290 -9.00 -14.44 -19.26
C ILE A 290 -9.64 -13.15 -19.76
N GLY A 291 -10.88 -12.87 -19.34
CA GLY A 291 -11.59 -11.63 -19.63
C GLY A 291 -11.13 -10.47 -18.77
N CYS A 292 -11.09 -10.66 -17.46
CA CYS A 292 -10.66 -9.61 -16.51
C CYS A 292 -10.19 -10.17 -15.17
N MET A 293 -9.51 -9.30 -14.39
CA MET A 293 -9.06 -9.52 -13.01
C MET A 293 -9.29 -8.27 -12.17
N ALA A 294 -9.79 -8.43 -10.96
CA ALA A 294 -9.94 -7.34 -9.98
C ALA A 294 -8.59 -7.07 -9.30
N LEU A 295 -7.90 -6.01 -9.72
CA LEU A 295 -6.54 -5.64 -9.27
C LEU A 295 -6.32 -4.13 -9.39
N GLY A 296 -5.33 -3.61 -8.67
CA GLY A 296 -4.90 -2.22 -8.79
C GLY A 296 -4.26 -1.88 -10.14
N SER A 297 -4.12 -0.58 -10.41
CA SER A 297 -3.58 -0.04 -11.68
C SER A 297 -2.16 -0.54 -12.02
N TRP A 298 -1.35 -0.84 -11.01
CA TRP A 298 -0.01 -1.40 -11.15
C TRP A 298 0.04 -2.72 -11.95
N ALA A 299 -1.07 -3.48 -11.99
CA ALA A 299 -1.11 -4.74 -12.71
C ALA A 299 -1.15 -4.55 -14.24
N VAL A 300 -1.54 -3.39 -14.74
CA VAL A 300 -1.69 -3.12 -16.18
C VAL A 300 -0.36 -3.30 -16.91
N THR A 301 0.70 -2.64 -16.45
CA THR A 301 2.03 -2.72 -17.07
C THR A 301 2.61 -4.12 -17.00
N GLN A 302 2.39 -4.85 -15.90
CA GLN A 302 2.83 -6.24 -15.76
C GLN A 302 2.13 -7.16 -16.76
N VAL A 303 0.81 -6.99 -16.96
CA VAL A 303 0.05 -7.76 -17.94
C VAL A 303 0.45 -7.37 -19.36
N GLN A 304 0.67 -6.10 -19.64
CA GLN A 304 1.17 -5.63 -20.95
C GLN A 304 2.51 -6.24 -21.29
N ALA A 305 3.44 -6.31 -20.33
CA ALA A 305 4.76 -6.90 -20.52
C ALA A 305 4.76 -8.45 -20.62
N ALA A 306 3.67 -9.11 -20.24
CA ALA A 306 3.59 -10.58 -20.20
C ALA A 306 3.29 -11.26 -21.56
N GLY A 307 3.18 -10.50 -22.66
CA GLY A 307 2.95 -11.06 -24.00
C GLY A 307 2.90 -10.02 -25.11
N ASP A 308 2.52 -10.46 -26.31
CA ASP A 308 2.57 -9.64 -27.52
C ASP A 308 1.35 -8.73 -27.71
N ASN A 309 0.31 -8.82 -26.87
CA ASN A 309 -0.96 -8.10 -27.04
C ASN A 309 -1.12 -6.97 -26.02
N ALA A 310 -0.08 -6.18 -25.79
CA ALA A 310 -0.09 -5.06 -24.84
C ALA A 310 -1.23 -4.05 -25.12
N ASP A 311 -1.53 -3.79 -26.38
CA ASP A 311 -2.58 -2.86 -26.80
C ASP A 311 -4.01 -3.34 -26.46
N ASP A 312 -4.19 -4.64 -26.26
CA ASP A 312 -5.47 -5.23 -25.88
C ASP A 312 -5.76 -5.11 -24.37
N ILE A 313 -4.78 -4.67 -23.57
CA ILE A 313 -4.96 -4.52 -22.14
C ILE A 313 -5.54 -3.14 -21.82
N GLY A 314 -6.63 -3.16 -21.07
CA GLY A 314 -7.32 -1.97 -20.59
C GLY A 314 -7.51 -2.00 -19.09
N TYR A 315 -7.88 -0.85 -18.55
CA TYR A 315 -8.21 -0.65 -17.15
C TYR A 315 -9.55 0.06 -17.01
N MET A 316 -10.38 -0.34 -16.06
CA MET A 316 -11.64 0.34 -15.74
C MET A 316 -11.83 0.41 -14.22
N THR A 317 -12.64 1.35 -13.77
CA THR A 317 -13.05 1.42 -12.36
C THR A 317 -13.84 0.18 -11.97
N PHE A 318 -13.88 -0.13 -10.67
CA PHE A 318 -14.83 -1.11 -10.17
C PHE A 318 -16.25 -0.60 -10.48
N PRO A 319 -17.16 -1.46 -11.00
CA PRO A 319 -18.43 -1.04 -11.59
C PRO A 319 -19.47 -0.71 -10.51
N ILE A 320 -19.30 0.42 -9.87
CA ILE A 320 -20.26 1.00 -8.92
C ILE A 320 -20.50 2.46 -9.31
N THR A 321 -21.76 2.88 -9.29
CA THR A 321 -22.18 4.25 -9.54
C THR A 321 -22.89 4.78 -8.30
N VAL A 322 -22.41 5.88 -7.75
CA VAL A 322 -22.99 6.60 -6.59
C VAL A 322 -23.50 7.94 -7.08
N ASP A 323 -24.77 8.20 -6.92
CA ASP A 323 -25.43 9.45 -7.36
C ASP A 323 -25.12 9.86 -8.81
N GLY A 324 -25.02 8.85 -9.71
CA GLY A 324 -24.78 9.05 -11.14
C GLY A 324 -23.32 9.26 -11.52
N LYS A 325 -22.37 9.12 -10.60
CA LYS A 325 -20.93 9.24 -10.80
C LYS A 325 -20.21 7.94 -10.47
N GLN A 326 -19.10 7.70 -11.15
CA GLN A 326 -18.17 6.64 -10.77
C GLN A 326 -17.02 7.22 -9.95
N TYR A 327 -16.64 6.50 -8.94
CA TYR A 327 -15.52 6.79 -8.08
C TYR A 327 -14.50 5.64 -8.16
N ALA A 328 -13.24 5.95 -7.91
CA ALA A 328 -12.21 4.92 -7.76
C ALA A 328 -11.41 5.21 -6.51
N ALA A 329 -11.26 4.21 -5.66
CA ALA A 329 -10.36 4.30 -4.54
C ALA A 329 -8.93 4.49 -5.06
N ALA A 330 -8.27 5.51 -4.55
CA ALA A 330 -6.87 5.78 -4.84
C ALA A 330 -6.10 5.88 -3.52
N GLY A 331 -4.85 5.49 -3.54
CA GLY A 331 -4.02 5.56 -2.35
C GLY A 331 -2.55 5.37 -2.68
N PRO A 332 -1.68 5.71 -1.74
CA PRO A 332 -0.26 5.45 -1.92
C PRO A 332 -0.01 3.95 -2.06
N ASP A 333 0.96 3.63 -2.90
CA ASP A 333 1.61 2.33 -2.90
C ASP A 333 2.53 2.25 -1.66
N TYR A 334 3.53 1.42 -1.69
CA TYR A 334 4.50 1.40 -0.59
C TYR A 334 5.13 2.78 -0.38
N CYS A 335 5.26 3.15 0.89
CA CYS A 335 5.95 4.39 1.27
C CYS A 335 7.36 4.07 1.76
N TYR A 336 8.33 4.84 1.31
CA TYR A 336 9.72 4.69 1.74
C TYR A 336 9.94 5.36 3.09
N GLY A 337 10.43 4.60 4.07
CA GLY A 337 10.84 5.10 5.38
C GLY A 337 12.35 5.00 5.55
N ILE A 338 12.94 5.95 6.27
CA ILE A 338 14.37 6.02 6.56
C ILE A 338 14.61 5.62 8.02
N ASN A 339 15.61 4.79 8.26
CA ASN A 339 15.97 4.34 9.59
C ASN A 339 16.47 5.49 10.46
N CYS A 340 15.76 5.76 11.55
CA CYS A 340 16.14 6.82 12.49
C CYS A 340 17.45 6.53 13.26
N ASN A 341 18.02 5.32 13.11
CA ASN A 341 19.28 4.92 13.73
C ASN A 341 20.46 4.94 12.74
N SER A 342 20.23 5.19 11.46
CA SER A 342 21.31 5.42 10.48
C SER A 342 22.07 6.71 10.82
N SER A 343 23.29 6.83 10.35
CA SER A 343 24.08 8.05 10.54
C SER A 343 23.41 9.27 9.86
N GLU A 344 23.80 10.47 10.23
CA GLU A 344 23.27 11.71 9.63
C GLU A 344 23.50 11.72 8.09
N ASP A 345 24.71 11.34 7.64
CA ASP A 345 25.03 11.31 6.21
C ASP A 345 24.20 10.26 5.46
N GLU A 346 23.97 9.06 6.05
CA GLU A 346 23.10 8.04 5.45
C GLU A 346 21.64 8.50 5.38
N GLN A 347 21.12 9.15 6.42
CA GLN A 347 19.75 9.67 6.40
C GLN A 347 19.57 10.77 5.33
N VAL A 348 20.52 11.72 5.22
CA VAL A 348 20.47 12.77 4.21
C VAL A 348 20.61 12.21 2.80
N ALA A 349 21.53 11.26 2.58
CA ALA A 349 21.68 10.58 1.29
C ALA A 349 20.42 9.80 0.91
N ALA A 350 19.79 9.13 1.88
CA ALA A 350 18.52 8.44 1.70
C ALA A 350 17.39 9.42 1.31
N MET A 351 17.32 10.59 1.96
CA MET A 351 16.38 11.65 1.59
C MET A 351 16.59 12.12 0.13
N CYS A 352 17.83 12.33 -0.27
CA CYS A 352 18.15 12.72 -1.65
C CYS A 352 17.74 11.65 -2.66
N TYR A 353 17.97 10.37 -2.34
CA TYR A 353 17.60 9.25 -3.21
C TYR A 353 16.10 9.06 -3.33
N ILE A 354 15.37 9.06 -2.22
CA ILE A 354 13.90 8.94 -2.20
C ILE A 354 13.28 10.09 -2.97
N LYS A 355 13.78 11.32 -2.79
CA LYS A 355 13.29 12.48 -3.52
C LYS A 355 13.55 12.37 -5.03
N TRP A 356 14.72 11.89 -5.41
CA TRP A 356 15.05 11.63 -6.81
C TRP A 356 14.15 10.54 -7.40
N LEU A 357 13.89 9.44 -6.65
CA LEU A 357 12.98 8.39 -7.09
C LEU A 357 11.57 8.93 -7.35
N ALA A 358 11.04 9.75 -6.43
CA ALA A 358 9.68 10.28 -6.54
C ALA A 358 9.54 11.33 -7.65
N GLU A 359 10.56 12.20 -7.86
CA GLU A 359 10.42 13.40 -8.69
C GLU A 359 11.11 13.32 -10.06
N LYS A 360 12.12 12.44 -10.23
CA LYS A 360 13.02 12.48 -11.40
C LYS A 360 13.21 11.15 -12.10
N SER A 361 13.01 10.02 -11.42
CA SER A 361 13.33 8.71 -11.98
C SER A 361 12.31 8.21 -13.02
N GLY A 362 11.10 8.75 -13.01
CA GLY A 362 9.97 8.22 -13.78
C GLY A 362 9.44 6.87 -13.24
N PHE A 363 9.78 6.53 -11.99
CA PHE A 363 9.38 5.26 -11.37
C PHE A 363 7.88 5.02 -11.43
N ALA A 364 7.07 6.00 -11.00
CA ALA A 364 5.63 5.86 -10.96
C ALA A 364 5.04 5.52 -12.34
N GLN A 365 5.46 6.24 -13.39
CA GLN A 365 4.99 6.02 -14.76
C GLN A 365 5.44 4.65 -15.31
N SER A 366 6.69 4.24 -15.01
CA SER A 366 7.21 2.94 -15.48
C SER A 366 6.50 1.74 -14.83
N GLU A 367 6.02 1.92 -13.59
CA GLU A 367 5.28 0.90 -12.85
C GLU A 367 3.75 0.96 -13.09
N GLY A 368 3.26 1.87 -13.94
CA GLY A 368 1.83 2.03 -14.23
C GLY A 368 1.02 2.68 -13.12
N GLY A 369 1.71 3.32 -12.16
CA GLY A 369 1.09 4.07 -11.08
C GLY A 369 0.94 5.55 -11.41
N LEU A 370 0.29 6.28 -10.51
CA LEU A 370 0.20 7.73 -10.55
C LEU A 370 1.40 8.35 -9.82
N SER A 371 2.00 9.38 -10.41
CA SER A 371 2.94 10.22 -9.66
C SER A 371 2.23 10.90 -8.50
N ILE A 372 2.91 11.01 -7.37
CA ILE A 372 2.44 11.80 -6.22
C ILE A 372 2.81 13.27 -6.32
N VAL A 373 3.60 13.66 -7.33
CA VAL A 373 4.06 15.04 -7.54
C VAL A 373 2.93 15.87 -8.17
N ILE A 374 2.62 16.99 -7.55
CA ILE A 374 1.55 17.89 -8.01
C ILE A 374 1.81 18.35 -9.44
N GLY A 375 0.85 18.11 -10.32
CA GLY A 375 0.86 18.56 -11.72
C GLY A 375 1.51 17.60 -12.70
N ASP A 376 1.95 16.43 -12.28
CA ASP A 376 2.39 15.37 -13.19
C ASP A 376 1.18 14.77 -13.95
N GLU A 377 1.43 14.37 -15.22
CA GLU A 377 0.41 13.77 -16.07
C GLU A 377 0.17 12.27 -15.70
N TYR A 378 -1.06 11.81 -15.86
CA TYR A 378 -1.41 10.40 -15.67
C TYR A 378 -0.85 9.54 -16.81
N PRO A 379 -0.46 8.28 -16.53
CA PRO A 379 -0.07 7.34 -17.58
C PRO A 379 -1.20 7.09 -18.59
N GLU A 380 -0.86 6.94 -19.88
CA GLU A 380 -1.83 6.65 -20.96
C GLU A 380 -2.65 5.37 -20.67
N ALA A 381 -2.05 4.39 -19.99
CA ALA A 381 -2.72 3.15 -19.60
C ALA A 381 -3.93 3.37 -18.67
N LEU A 382 -3.97 4.51 -17.97
CA LEU A 382 -5.05 4.90 -17.06
C LEU A 382 -6.00 5.94 -17.66
N ALA A 383 -5.94 6.20 -18.98
CA ALA A 383 -6.80 7.18 -19.66
C ALA A 383 -8.32 6.88 -19.50
N ALA A 384 -8.69 5.61 -19.25
CA ALA A 384 -10.09 5.23 -19.00
C ALA A 384 -10.63 5.78 -17.65
N LEU A 385 -9.77 6.32 -16.79
CA LEU A 385 -10.16 7.01 -15.56
C LEU A 385 -10.54 8.49 -15.79
N ASP A 386 -10.48 8.97 -17.04
CA ASP A 386 -10.93 10.33 -17.35
C ASP A 386 -12.41 10.49 -17.00
N GLY A 387 -12.71 11.48 -16.17
CA GLY A 387 -14.07 11.74 -15.65
C GLY A 387 -14.49 10.88 -14.45
N VAL A 388 -13.59 10.02 -13.94
CA VAL A 388 -13.75 9.29 -12.68
C VAL A 388 -13.22 10.16 -11.54
N GLU A 389 -13.96 10.26 -10.45
CA GLU A 389 -13.47 10.95 -9.25
C GLU A 389 -12.58 9.99 -8.43
N LEU A 390 -11.31 10.33 -8.25
CA LEU A 390 -10.41 9.59 -7.37
C LEU A 390 -10.72 9.93 -5.92
N VAL A 391 -10.87 8.92 -5.09
CA VAL A 391 -11.16 9.08 -3.66
C VAL A 391 -10.01 8.50 -2.85
N VAL A 392 -9.41 9.33 -2.02
CA VAL A 392 -8.36 8.94 -1.07
C VAL A 392 -8.94 8.98 0.33
N ASN A 393 -8.74 7.91 1.09
CA ASN A 393 -9.23 7.85 2.47
C ASN A 393 -8.65 8.98 3.32
N GLN A 394 -9.54 9.68 4.03
CA GLN A 394 -9.14 10.75 4.93
C GLN A 394 -8.54 10.18 6.23
N PRO A 395 -7.61 10.90 6.88
CA PRO A 395 -7.08 10.50 8.18
C PRO A 395 -8.21 10.45 9.21
N ALA A 396 -8.06 9.57 10.20
CA ALA A 396 -8.95 9.51 11.35
C ALA A 396 -8.85 10.80 12.20
N GLU A 397 -9.86 11.04 13.01
CA GLU A 397 -9.84 12.15 13.98
C GLU A 397 -8.73 11.93 15.04
N PRO A 398 -8.16 13.01 15.59
CA PRO A 398 -7.12 12.89 16.61
C PRO A 398 -7.56 12.03 17.80
N GLY A 399 -6.77 11.01 18.12
CA GLY A 399 -7.03 10.01 19.15
C GLY A 399 -7.82 8.79 18.69
N GLU A 400 -8.13 8.69 17.38
CA GLU A 400 -8.80 7.55 16.75
C GLU A 400 -7.94 6.91 15.65
N GLU A 401 -6.66 7.27 15.58
CA GLU A 401 -5.76 6.92 14.45
C GLU A 401 -5.64 5.41 14.24
N ASN A 402 -5.75 4.62 15.31
CA ASN A 402 -5.65 3.16 15.27
C ASN A 402 -7.01 2.46 15.35
N LEU A 403 -8.11 3.21 15.57
CA LEU A 403 -9.42 2.63 15.88
C LEU A 403 -9.93 1.64 14.83
N PHE A 404 -9.80 1.97 13.54
CA PHE A 404 -10.16 1.04 12.46
C PHE A 404 -9.34 -0.25 12.53
N GLN A 405 -8.02 -0.12 12.74
CA GLN A 405 -7.11 -1.27 12.79
C GLN A 405 -7.41 -2.16 14.00
N ASP A 406 -7.69 -1.57 15.15
CA ASP A 406 -8.04 -2.30 16.37
C ASP A 406 -9.33 -3.12 16.18
N ILE A 407 -10.38 -2.49 15.63
CA ILE A 407 -11.66 -3.18 15.31
C ILE A 407 -11.43 -4.28 14.26
N ASN A 408 -10.64 -4.01 13.23
CA ASN A 408 -10.34 -4.97 12.18
C ASN A 408 -9.60 -6.21 12.72
N ASN A 409 -8.65 -6.00 13.63
CA ASN A 409 -7.91 -7.07 14.30
C ASN A 409 -8.83 -7.88 15.23
N ASP A 410 -9.61 -7.22 16.10
CA ASP A 410 -10.47 -7.87 17.08
C ASP A 410 -11.63 -8.61 16.41
N SER A 411 -12.11 -8.16 15.26
CA SER A 411 -13.15 -8.84 14.47
C SER A 411 -12.65 -10.07 13.72
N GLU A 412 -11.33 -10.20 13.52
CA GLU A 412 -10.69 -11.22 12.67
C GLU A 412 -11.17 -11.20 11.20
N LEU A 413 -11.76 -10.09 10.73
CA LEU A 413 -12.20 -9.95 9.33
C LEU A 413 -11.06 -9.61 8.37
N GLY A 414 -9.95 -9.06 8.86
CA GLY A 414 -8.71 -8.89 8.12
C GLY A 414 -8.83 -8.03 6.86
N ILE A 415 -9.70 -7.00 6.87
CA ILE A 415 -9.93 -6.09 5.74
C ILE A 415 -8.63 -5.41 5.34
N ASN A 416 -8.26 -5.47 4.07
CA ASN A 416 -7.00 -4.98 3.50
C ASN A 416 -5.72 -5.58 4.13
N VAL A 417 -5.84 -6.65 4.93
CA VAL A 417 -4.69 -7.31 5.58
C VAL A 417 -4.56 -8.75 5.11
N SER A 418 -5.61 -9.56 5.29
CA SER A 418 -5.59 -10.98 4.95
C SER A 418 -6.56 -11.38 3.83
N GLY A 419 -7.51 -10.51 3.47
CA GLY A 419 -8.57 -10.81 2.52
C GLY A 419 -9.49 -11.95 3.01
N ALA A 420 -9.75 -12.04 4.32
CA ALA A 420 -10.53 -13.13 4.90
C ALA A 420 -11.96 -13.15 4.37
N ILE A 421 -12.59 -11.99 4.22
CA ILE A 421 -13.96 -11.87 3.67
C ILE A 421 -14.02 -12.39 2.22
N PRO A 422 -13.22 -11.88 1.25
CA PRO A 422 -13.25 -12.40 -0.12
C PRO A 422 -12.87 -13.89 -0.22
N THR A 423 -11.95 -14.34 0.62
CA THR A 423 -11.56 -15.77 0.70
C THR A 423 -12.76 -16.61 1.14
N GLN A 424 -13.44 -16.22 2.21
CA GLN A 424 -14.66 -16.91 2.68
C GLN A 424 -15.74 -16.91 1.59
N ILE A 425 -15.94 -15.81 0.86
CA ILE A 425 -16.91 -15.76 -0.23
C ILE A 425 -16.61 -16.83 -1.28
N VAL A 426 -15.36 -16.95 -1.73
CA VAL A 426 -14.98 -17.95 -2.75
C VAL A 426 -15.17 -19.36 -2.22
N GLU A 427 -14.66 -19.67 -1.02
CA GLU A 427 -14.73 -21.03 -0.43
C GLU A 427 -16.15 -21.48 -0.14
N GLU A 428 -16.93 -20.66 0.57
CA GLU A 428 -18.27 -20.99 0.99
C GLU A 428 -19.27 -21.05 -0.17
N THR A 429 -19.08 -20.17 -1.18
CA THR A 429 -19.92 -20.19 -2.38
C THR A 429 -19.61 -21.40 -3.25
N THR A 430 -18.33 -21.75 -3.43
CA THR A 430 -17.90 -22.93 -4.19
C THR A 430 -18.38 -24.22 -3.53
N SER A 431 -18.29 -24.32 -2.22
CA SER A 431 -18.77 -25.50 -1.45
C SER A 431 -20.30 -25.52 -1.29
N GLY A 432 -20.96 -24.39 -1.44
CA GLY A 432 -22.40 -24.24 -1.24
C GLY A 432 -22.85 -24.37 0.22
N THR A 433 -21.96 -24.09 1.18
CA THR A 433 -22.19 -24.28 2.62
C THR A 433 -22.85 -23.09 3.29
N MET A 434 -22.59 -21.86 2.82
CA MET A 434 -23.22 -20.63 3.31
C MET A 434 -23.82 -19.78 2.19
N THR A 435 -24.89 -19.07 2.50
CA THR A 435 -25.42 -18.03 1.63
C THR A 435 -24.70 -16.70 1.89
N LEU A 436 -24.78 -15.76 0.95
CA LEU A 436 -24.25 -14.40 1.19
C LEU A 436 -24.89 -13.74 2.43
N GLU A 437 -26.19 -13.95 2.65
CA GLU A 437 -26.89 -13.41 3.82
C GLU A 437 -26.31 -13.97 5.13
N ASP A 438 -26.03 -15.29 5.17
CA ASP A 438 -25.41 -15.92 6.36
C ASP A 438 -24.02 -15.32 6.64
N MET A 439 -23.18 -15.17 5.59
CA MET A 439 -21.85 -14.57 5.71
C MET A 439 -21.91 -13.10 6.17
N VAL A 440 -22.78 -12.30 5.57
CA VAL A 440 -22.97 -10.87 5.94
C VAL A 440 -23.42 -10.73 7.39
N ASN A 441 -24.32 -11.59 7.86
CA ASN A 441 -24.75 -11.59 9.25
C ASN A 441 -23.58 -11.94 10.20
N GLU A 442 -22.77 -12.94 9.85
CA GLU A 442 -21.57 -13.28 10.62
C GLU A 442 -20.57 -12.13 10.68
N TRP A 443 -20.29 -11.46 9.55
CA TRP A 443 -19.35 -10.33 9.52
C TRP A 443 -19.87 -9.16 10.37
N ASN A 444 -21.15 -8.82 10.28
CA ASN A 444 -21.74 -7.77 11.10
C ASN A 444 -21.71 -8.10 12.59
N GLU A 445 -21.96 -9.36 12.98
CA GLU A 445 -21.87 -9.79 14.38
C GLU A 445 -20.44 -9.64 14.92
N LYS A 446 -19.43 -10.14 14.19
CA LYS A 446 -18.01 -10.01 14.56
C LYS A 446 -17.57 -8.55 14.65
N TRP A 447 -17.94 -7.74 13.65
CA TRP A 447 -17.58 -6.33 13.60
C TRP A 447 -18.22 -5.54 14.76
N THR A 448 -19.49 -5.75 15.02
CA THR A 448 -20.20 -5.10 16.14
C THR A 448 -19.58 -5.45 17.49
N ALA A 449 -19.24 -6.73 17.69
CA ALA A 449 -18.56 -7.16 18.93
C ALA A 449 -17.20 -6.47 19.10
N ALA A 450 -16.42 -6.33 17.99
CA ALA A 450 -15.15 -5.62 18.01
C ALA A 450 -15.33 -4.10 18.22
N GLN A 451 -16.36 -3.48 17.62
CA GLN A 451 -16.71 -2.07 17.89
C GLN A 451 -16.99 -1.86 19.38
N GLU A 452 -17.82 -2.70 20.00
CA GLU A 452 -18.15 -2.62 21.43
C GLU A 452 -16.90 -2.79 22.30
N ALA A 453 -16.01 -3.75 21.97
CA ALA A 453 -14.75 -3.99 22.69
C ALA A 453 -13.82 -2.77 22.65
N ASN A 454 -13.84 -2.00 21.56
CA ASN A 454 -13.06 -0.77 21.35
C ASN A 454 -13.82 0.51 21.74
N GLY A 455 -14.93 0.38 22.48
CA GLY A 455 -15.66 1.50 23.05
C GLY A 455 -16.52 2.27 22.04
N VAL A 456 -16.72 1.73 20.84
CA VAL A 456 -17.59 2.33 19.82
C VAL A 456 -19.03 1.88 20.04
N THR A 457 -19.94 2.86 20.07
CA THR A 457 -21.38 2.59 19.97
C THR A 457 -21.78 2.84 18.54
N ALA A 458 -22.10 1.80 17.79
CA ALA A 458 -22.47 1.91 16.39
C ALA A 458 -23.82 2.67 16.23
N GLU A 459 -23.90 3.60 15.28
CA GLU A 459 -25.06 4.44 15.00
C GLU A 459 -25.76 4.08 13.68
#